data_21c79c2e9ac342a4f9e7245dfc6ddd14
#
_entry.id   21c79c2e9ac342a4f9e7245dfc6ddd14
#
_cell.length_a   1.000
_cell.length_b   1.000
_cell.length_c   1.000
_cell.angle_alpha   90.00
_cell.angle_beta   90.00
_cell.angle_gamma   90.00
#
_symmetry.space_group_name_H-M   'P 1'
#
loop_
_entity.id
_entity.type
_entity.pdbx_description
1 polymer ?
#
loop_
_entity_poly.entity_id
_entity_poly.type
_entity_poly.pdbx_seq_one_letter_code
_entity_poly.pdbx_strand_id
1 'polypeptide(L)'
;MSFFDEFIVRPILNLLMAIYSLIPDFGISVIIFTIIVRLLLWPLIKKQLHQAKAMRKMQPELVKIKKQYAKNPQMRNLAMVELYKKHNVSAFGSIGVMIIQLPILIAMYRVVQIFVSSRADLGKYVYDFMKNLPVANNLVNNPDQFNQNFLGIIDLTQHAISKNGIVIGLVILAAVAAYLQYLTSKQLSPQSDSNRKLRDILAEAGDGKEADQAEVNAIMTRKMMKFMPVMMFFVIVYLPAALALYLTTASAVGYLQNYIIFKQDSKEMQEIADKKSSQKSKASTKIDKRVKKATEARVTRIKAKD
;
A
#
# COMPACT_ATOMS: atom_id res chain seq x y z
N MET A 1 -22.44 9.15 -20.93
CA MET A 1 -21.36 8.88 -19.95
C MET A 1 -20.59 7.63 -20.36
N SER A 2 -19.29 7.57 -20.09
CA SER A 2 -18.52 6.31 -20.27
C SER A 2 -18.88 5.31 -19.16
N PHE A 3 -18.58 4.02 -19.37
CA PHE A 3 -18.73 2.99 -18.32
C PHE A 3 -17.96 3.38 -17.05
N PHE A 4 -16.75 3.93 -17.22
CA PHE A 4 -15.93 4.39 -16.10
C PHE A 4 -16.59 5.55 -15.34
N ASP A 5 -17.20 6.49 -16.08
CA ASP A 5 -17.90 7.64 -15.47
C ASP A 5 -19.11 7.16 -14.65
N GLU A 6 -19.90 6.20 -15.17
CA GLU A 6 -21.11 5.74 -14.50
C GLU A 6 -20.83 4.92 -13.24
N PHE A 7 -19.84 4.00 -13.31
CA PHE A 7 -19.60 3.04 -12.22
C PHE A 7 -18.54 3.48 -11.21
N ILE A 8 -17.67 4.45 -11.55
CA ILE A 8 -16.59 4.89 -10.66
C ILE A 8 -16.69 6.39 -10.36
N VAL A 9 -16.75 7.26 -11.38
CA VAL A 9 -16.73 8.71 -11.16
C VAL A 9 -18.01 9.16 -10.47
N ARG A 10 -19.16 8.73 -10.95
CA ARG A 10 -20.47 9.13 -10.44
C ARG A 10 -20.70 8.75 -8.96
N PRO A 11 -20.42 7.52 -8.49
CA PRO A 11 -20.48 7.20 -7.06
C PRO A 11 -19.54 8.04 -6.20
N ILE A 12 -18.32 8.27 -6.68
CA ILE A 12 -17.32 9.08 -5.97
C ILE A 12 -17.79 10.53 -5.85
N LEU A 13 -18.29 11.11 -6.94
CA LEU A 13 -18.82 12.46 -6.97
C LEU A 13 -20.00 12.61 -5.99
N ASN A 14 -20.93 11.67 -5.99
CA ASN A 14 -22.10 11.72 -5.12
C ASN A 14 -21.75 11.53 -3.65
N LEU A 15 -20.79 10.66 -3.33
CA LEU A 15 -20.29 10.53 -1.97
C LEU A 15 -19.60 11.82 -1.50
N LEU A 16 -18.78 12.44 -2.34
CA LEU A 16 -18.17 13.74 -2.07
C LEU A 16 -19.22 14.84 -1.88
N MET A 17 -20.24 14.88 -2.75
CA MET A 17 -21.35 15.81 -2.66
C MET A 17 -22.15 15.62 -1.36
N ALA A 18 -22.38 14.37 -0.93
CA ALA A 18 -23.06 14.08 0.33
C ALA A 18 -22.26 14.65 1.53
N ILE A 19 -20.94 14.43 1.55
CA ILE A 19 -20.08 14.96 2.61
C ILE A 19 -20.06 16.49 2.57
N TYR A 20 -19.92 17.08 1.39
CA TYR A 20 -19.93 18.53 1.20
C TYR A 20 -21.27 19.14 1.62
N SER A 21 -22.38 18.43 1.44
CA SER A 21 -23.70 18.89 1.89
C SER A 21 -23.82 19.00 3.40
N LEU A 22 -23.01 18.25 4.14
CA LEU A 22 -22.93 18.32 5.61
C LEU A 22 -21.92 19.37 6.09
N ILE A 23 -20.78 19.46 5.38
CA ILE A 23 -19.67 20.37 5.71
C ILE A 23 -19.29 21.08 4.40
N PRO A 24 -19.73 22.33 4.17
CA PRO A 24 -19.49 23.04 2.91
C PRO A 24 -18.04 23.57 2.80
N ASP A 25 -17.08 22.67 2.94
CA ASP A 25 -15.65 22.86 2.70
C ASP A 25 -15.16 21.69 1.86
N PHE A 26 -14.67 21.98 0.65
CA PHE A 26 -14.27 20.95 -0.30
C PHE A 26 -13.06 20.16 0.17
N GLY A 27 -12.10 20.82 0.84
CA GLY A 27 -10.91 20.14 1.37
C GLY A 27 -11.23 19.16 2.49
N ILE A 28 -12.09 19.56 3.42
CA ILE A 28 -12.57 18.66 4.49
C ILE A 28 -13.33 17.49 3.87
N SER A 29 -14.15 17.76 2.84
CA SER A 29 -14.88 16.71 2.13
C SER A 29 -13.95 15.71 1.46
N VAL A 30 -12.86 16.16 0.82
CA VAL A 30 -11.83 15.28 0.23
C VAL A 30 -11.11 14.45 1.29
N ILE A 31 -10.79 15.03 2.45
CA ILE A 31 -10.16 14.30 3.56
C ILE A 31 -11.07 13.19 4.08
N ILE A 32 -12.31 13.53 4.43
CA ILE A 32 -13.30 12.57 4.95
C ILE A 32 -13.58 11.46 3.93
N PHE A 33 -13.82 11.83 2.68
CA PHE A 33 -13.98 10.90 1.57
C PHE A 33 -12.81 9.91 1.49
N THR A 34 -11.58 10.43 1.54
CA THR A 34 -10.37 9.61 1.45
C THR A 34 -10.28 8.61 2.60
N ILE A 35 -10.61 9.05 3.82
CA ILE A 35 -10.63 8.18 5.00
C ILE A 35 -11.69 7.08 4.82
N ILE A 36 -12.91 7.42 4.41
CA ILE A 36 -14.01 6.47 4.19
C ILE A 36 -13.59 5.41 3.15
N VAL A 37 -13.08 5.84 2.00
CA VAL A 37 -12.64 4.91 0.94
C VAL A 37 -11.50 4.00 1.44
N ARG A 38 -10.54 4.53 2.18
CA ARG A 38 -9.46 3.75 2.79
C ARG A 38 -9.96 2.71 3.80
N LEU A 39 -10.97 3.07 4.58
CA LEU A 39 -11.59 2.13 5.53
C LEU A 39 -12.38 1.03 4.80
N LEU A 40 -13.12 1.36 3.76
CA LEU A 40 -13.82 0.39 2.92
C LEU A 40 -12.85 -0.59 2.24
N LEU A 41 -11.70 -0.10 1.81
CA LEU A 41 -10.65 -0.92 1.19
C LEU A 41 -9.78 -1.68 2.20
N TRP A 42 -9.99 -1.51 3.52
CA TRP A 42 -9.18 -2.13 4.57
C TRP A 42 -8.97 -3.64 4.40
N PRO A 43 -10.01 -4.48 4.19
CA PRO A 43 -9.84 -5.92 4.05
C PRO A 43 -8.97 -6.29 2.85
N LEU A 44 -9.08 -5.51 1.77
CA LEU A 44 -8.29 -5.71 0.56
C LEU A 44 -6.82 -5.32 0.78
N ILE A 45 -6.59 -4.18 1.43
CA ILE A 45 -5.24 -3.71 1.80
C ILE A 45 -4.59 -4.70 2.75
N LYS A 46 -5.31 -5.25 3.73
CA LYS A 46 -4.80 -6.27 4.64
C LYS A 46 -4.29 -7.50 3.87
N LYS A 47 -5.05 -8.02 2.92
CA LYS A 47 -4.63 -9.15 2.06
C LYS A 47 -3.37 -8.83 1.26
N GLN A 48 -3.26 -7.62 0.70
CA GLN A 48 -2.07 -7.18 -0.06
C GLN A 48 -0.84 -7.06 0.82
N LEU A 49 -0.98 -6.53 2.04
CA LEU A 49 0.13 -6.43 2.99
C LEU A 49 0.63 -7.79 3.46
N HIS A 50 -0.27 -8.76 3.67
CA HIS A 50 0.12 -10.13 3.97
C HIS A 50 0.91 -10.76 2.83
N GLN A 51 0.53 -10.54 1.57
CA GLN A 51 1.29 -10.99 0.40
C GLN A 51 2.66 -10.31 0.33
N ALA A 52 2.74 -9.00 0.54
CA ALA A 52 4.01 -8.27 0.56
C ALA A 52 4.95 -8.80 1.67
N LYS A 53 4.41 -9.11 2.85
CA LYS A 53 5.16 -9.70 3.96
C LYS A 53 5.65 -11.12 3.65
N ALA A 54 4.82 -11.95 3.01
CA ALA A 54 5.19 -13.30 2.58
C ALA A 54 6.31 -13.23 1.52
N MET A 55 6.21 -12.32 0.54
CA MET A 55 7.26 -12.06 -0.44
C MET A 55 8.59 -11.67 0.21
N ARG A 56 8.56 -10.85 1.27
CA ARG A 56 9.78 -10.51 2.04
C ARG A 56 10.41 -11.73 2.69
N LYS A 57 9.59 -12.59 3.32
CA LYS A 57 10.08 -13.81 3.98
C LYS A 57 10.71 -14.78 2.99
N MET A 58 10.22 -14.82 1.74
CA MET A 58 10.74 -15.67 0.67
C MET A 58 12.00 -15.14 0.00
N GLN A 59 12.38 -13.89 0.21
CA GLN A 59 13.56 -13.27 -0.44
C GLN A 59 14.84 -14.12 -0.33
N PRO A 60 15.23 -14.66 0.85
CA PRO A 60 16.43 -15.50 0.95
C PRO A 60 16.33 -16.79 0.12
N GLU A 61 15.15 -17.42 0.04
CA GLU A 61 14.92 -18.60 -0.80
C GLU A 61 14.96 -18.25 -2.29
N LEU A 62 14.38 -17.11 -2.68
CA LEU A 62 14.46 -16.61 -4.04
C LEU A 62 15.91 -16.34 -4.48
N VAL A 63 16.73 -15.77 -3.59
CA VAL A 63 18.16 -15.56 -3.86
C VAL A 63 18.90 -16.88 -4.04
N LYS A 64 18.61 -17.90 -3.23
CA LYS A 64 19.19 -19.24 -3.37
C LYS A 64 18.82 -19.87 -4.73
N ILE A 65 17.54 -19.86 -5.10
CA ILE A 65 17.07 -20.40 -6.39
C ILE A 65 17.76 -19.68 -7.56
N LYS A 66 17.87 -18.35 -7.49
CA LYS A 66 18.53 -17.56 -8.53
C LYS A 66 20.01 -17.93 -8.69
N LYS A 67 20.72 -18.17 -7.59
CA LYS A 67 22.12 -18.62 -7.63
C LYS A 67 22.25 -20.06 -8.12
N GLN A 68 21.39 -20.96 -7.64
CA GLN A 68 21.44 -22.38 -7.99
C GLN A 68 21.17 -22.63 -9.49
N TYR A 69 20.23 -21.90 -10.06
CA TYR A 69 19.84 -22.05 -11.46
C TYR A 69 20.27 -20.86 -12.34
N ALA A 70 21.41 -20.23 -12.02
CA ALA A 70 21.90 -19.05 -12.75
C ALA A 70 22.07 -19.32 -14.26
N LYS A 71 22.59 -20.49 -14.61
CA LYS A 71 22.83 -20.93 -16.01
C LYS A 71 21.63 -21.55 -16.72
N ASN A 72 20.51 -21.78 -16.01
CA ASN A 72 19.30 -22.37 -16.58
C ASN A 72 18.06 -21.56 -16.27
N PRO A 73 17.69 -20.58 -17.14
CA PRO A 73 16.54 -19.71 -16.92
C PRO A 73 15.20 -20.45 -16.80
N GLN A 74 15.03 -21.58 -17.53
CA GLN A 74 13.81 -22.38 -17.50
C GLN A 74 13.61 -23.03 -16.14
N MET A 75 14.63 -23.72 -15.62
CA MET A 75 14.60 -24.35 -14.30
C MET A 75 14.46 -23.31 -13.19
N ARG A 76 15.11 -22.16 -13.33
CA ARG A 76 14.95 -21.04 -12.39
C ARG A 76 13.50 -20.57 -12.31
N ASN A 77 12.85 -20.37 -13.46
CA ASN A 77 11.46 -19.92 -13.51
C ASN A 77 10.51 -20.96 -12.91
N LEU A 78 10.70 -22.24 -13.20
CA LEU A 78 9.93 -23.34 -12.60
C LEU A 78 10.10 -23.36 -11.08
N ALA A 79 11.32 -23.33 -10.57
CA ALA A 79 11.60 -23.32 -9.13
C ALA A 79 11.02 -22.08 -8.42
N MET A 80 11.03 -20.90 -9.08
CA MET A 80 10.37 -19.71 -8.54
C MET A 80 8.85 -19.87 -8.48
N VAL A 81 8.22 -20.44 -9.52
CA VAL A 81 6.77 -20.69 -9.52
C VAL A 81 6.38 -21.70 -8.43
N GLU A 82 7.17 -22.75 -8.24
CA GLU A 82 6.96 -23.71 -7.15
C GLU A 82 7.08 -23.07 -5.77
N LEU A 83 8.08 -22.20 -5.58
CA LEU A 83 8.24 -21.44 -4.34
C LEU A 83 7.04 -20.55 -4.06
N TYR A 84 6.54 -19.82 -5.08
CA TYR A 84 5.34 -18.99 -4.93
C TYR A 84 4.11 -19.83 -4.57
N LYS A 85 3.92 -20.99 -5.21
CA LYS A 85 2.83 -21.93 -4.87
C LYS A 85 2.96 -22.45 -3.43
N LYS A 86 4.16 -22.86 -3.02
CA LYS A 86 4.44 -23.38 -1.67
C LYS A 86 4.06 -22.37 -0.58
N HIS A 87 4.27 -21.08 -0.81
CA HIS A 87 3.96 -20.01 0.13
C HIS A 87 2.60 -19.34 -0.09
N ASN A 88 1.78 -19.84 -1.03
CA ASN A 88 0.49 -19.26 -1.42
C ASN A 88 0.58 -17.75 -1.76
N VAL A 89 1.65 -17.35 -2.45
CA VAL A 89 1.93 -15.96 -2.81
C VAL A 89 1.79 -15.76 -4.31
N SER A 90 1.09 -14.71 -4.70
CA SER A 90 1.02 -14.29 -6.11
C SER A 90 2.26 -13.47 -6.48
N ALA A 91 2.88 -13.76 -7.63
CA ALA A 91 3.97 -12.96 -8.19
C ALA A 91 3.54 -11.49 -8.45
N PHE A 92 2.24 -11.25 -8.67
CA PHE A 92 1.65 -9.93 -8.91
C PHE A 92 1.08 -9.26 -7.66
N GLY A 93 1.22 -9.86 -6.48
CA GLY A 93 0.60 -9.35 -5.24
C GLY A 93 1.03 -7.94 -4.86
N SER A 94 2.25 -7.53 -5.20
CA SER A 94 2.76 -6.17 -4.96
C SER A 94 2.18 -5.12 -5.92
N ILE A 95 1.71 -5.52 -7.09
CA ILE A 95 1.12 -4.64 -8.11
C ILE A 95 -0.36 -4.35 -7.78
N GLY A 96 -1.01 -5.20 -6.98
CA GLY A 96 -2.43 -5.08 -6.64
C GLY A 96 -2.81 -3.73 -6.03
N VAL A 97 -1.95 -3.14 -5.19
CA VAL A 97 -2.17 -1.79 -4.63
C VAL A 97 -2.24 -0.73 -5.74
N MET A 98 -1.35 -0.82 -6.71
CA MET A 98 -1.26 0.13 -7.82
C MET A 98 -2.49 0.01 -8.75
N ILE A 99 -2.94 -1.23 -9.02
CA ILE A 99 -4.11 -1.49 -9.87
C ILE A 99 -5.37 -0.86 -9.28
N ILE A 100 -5.52 -0.87 -7.95
CA ILE A 100 -6.69 -0.29 -7.28
C ILE A 100 -6.55 1.23 -7.16
N GLN A 101 -5.34 1.73 -6.90
CA GLN A 101 -5.09 3.14 -6.70
C GLN A 101 -5.29 3.97 -7.97
N LEU A 102 -4.90 3.45 -9.15
CA LEU A 102 -4.98 4.19 -10.41
C LEU A 102 -6.41 4.56 -10.81
N PRO A 103 -7.41 3.65 -10.81
CA PRO A 103 -8.79 4.02 -11.10
C PRO A 103 -9.35 5.09 -10.15
N ILE A 104 -9.04 4.99 -8.86
CA ILE A 104 -9.48 5.96 -7.86
C ILE A 104 -8.84 7.33 -8.13
N LEU A 105 -7.55 7.37 -8.43
CA LEU A 105 -6.85 8.62 -8.76
C LEU A 105 -7.42 9.27 -10.02
N ILE A 106 -7.66 8.49 -11.08
CA ILE A 106 -8.25 8.99 -12.33
C ILE A 106 -9.67 9.51 -12.07
N ALA A 107 -10.46 8.78 -11.30
CA ALA A 107 -11.82 9.21 -10.96
C ALA A 107 -11.82 10.48 -10.11
N MET A 108 -10.93 10.59 -9.11
CA MET A 108 -10.77 11.82 -8.32
C MET A 108 -10.34 13.00 -9.19
N TYR A 109 -9.43 12.79 -10.14
CA TYR A 109 -9.07 13.83 -11.11
C TYR A 109 -10.30 14.30 -11.92
N ARG A 110 -11.11 13.36 -12.43
CA ARG A 110 -12.35 13.67 -13.15
C ARG A 110 -13.35 14.42 -12.27
N VAL A 111 -13.54 13.97 -11.02
CA VAL A 111 -14.43 14.64 -10.07
C VAL A 111 -13.96 16.06 -9.80
N VAL A 112 -12.67 16.28 -9.55
CA VAL A 112 -12.11 17.62 -9.36
C VAL A 112 -12.34 18.48 -10.62
N GLN A 113 -12.12 17.93 -11.82
CA GLN A 113 -12.40 18.65 -13.07
C GLN A 113 -13.88 19.07 -13.21
N ILE A 114 -14.82 18.19 -12.81
CA ILE A 114 -16.25 18.50 -12.87
C ILE A 114 -16.57 19.66 -11.90
N PHE A 115 -16.03 19.64 -10.68
CA PHE A 115 -16.28 20.72 -9.71
C PHE A 115 -15.58 22.03 -10.07
N VAL A 116 -14.46 21.99 -10.76
CA VAL A 116 -13.64 23.18 -11.05
C VAL A 116 -13.91 23.75 -12.45
N SER A 117 -13.79 22.90 -13.48
CA SER A 117 -13.74 23.34 -14.87
C SER A 117 -15.02 23.06 -15.64
N SER A 118 -15.79 22.06 -15.28
CA SER A 118 -17.00 21.62 -16.01
C SER A 118 -18.24 21.65 -15.11
N ARG A 119 -18.37 22.70 -14.29
CA ARG A 119 -19.45 22.86 -13.29
C ARG A 119 -20.85 22.73 -13.87
N ALA A 120 -21.07 23.20 -15.11
CA ALA A 120 -22.33 23.04 -15.82
C ALA A 120 -22.75 21.58 -16.02
N ASP A 121 -21.79 20.63 -16.03
CA ASP A 121 -22.07 19.23 -16.19
C ASP A 121 -22.38 18.52 -14.85
N LEU A 122 -22.24 19.21 -13.72
CA LEU A 122 -22.45 18.65 -12.38
C LEU A 122 -23.80 17.93 -12.26
N GLY A 123 -24.87 18.56 -12.78
CA GLY A 123 -26.22 18.01 -12.76
C GLY A 123 -26.39 16.67 -13.47
N LYS A 124 -25.48 16.34 -14.44
CA LYS A 124 -25.50 15.04 -15.14
C LYS A 124 -24.98 13.89 -14.27
N TYR A 125 -24.04 14.21 -13.34
CA TYR A 125 -23.37 13.23 -12.50
C TYR A 125 -24.08 13.04 -11.13
N VAL A 126 -24.80 14.05 -10.65
CA VAL A 126 -25.55 13.96 -9.39
C VAL A 126 -26.72 13.00 -9.54
N TYR A 127 -26.90 12.10 -8.57
CA TYR A 127 -28.06 11.20 -8.52
C TYR A 127 -29.34 11.99 -8.25
N ASP A 128 -30.46 11.55 -8.79
CA ASP A 128 -31.74 12.29 -8.68
C ASP A 128 -32.20 12.44 -7.22
N PHE A 129 -32.00 11.42 -6.39
CA PHE A 129 -32.29 11.53 -4.96
C PHE A 129 -31.42 12.53 -4.21
N MET A 130 -30.18 12.76 -4.68
CA MET A 130 -29.27 13.76 -4.10
C MET A 130 -29.68 15.19 -4.46
N LYS A 131 -30.34 15.39 -5.61
CA LYS A 131 -30.86 16.70 -6.03
C LYS A 131 -31.92 17.24 -5.06
N ASN A 132 -32.51 16.38 -4.21
CA ASN A 132 -33.44 16.79 -3.15
C ASN A 132 -32.72 17.44 -1.94
N LEU A 133 -31.40 17.27 -1.83
CA LEU A 133 -30.64 17.92 -0.76
C LEU A 133 -30.45 19.42 -1.10
N PRO A 134 -30.73 20.36 -0.16
CA PRO A 134 -30.70 21.79 -0.44
C PRO A 134 -29.34 22.26 -1.03
N VAL A 135 -28.22 21.76 -0.47
CA VAL A 135 -26.87 22.14 -0.92
C VAL A 135 -26.58 21.56 -2.31
N ALA A 136 -26.93 20.29 -2.57
CA ALA A 136 -26.70 19.66 -3.86
C ALA A 136 -27.59 20.32 -4.95
N ASN A 137 -28.85 20.62 -4.64
CA ASN A 137 -29.76 21.34 -5.53
C ASN A 137 -29.23 22.74 -5.86
N ASN A 138 -28.78 23.45 -4.84
CA ASN A 138 -28.22 24.81 -5.05
C ASN A 138 -26.98 24.75 -5.93
N LEU A 139 -26.06 23.79 -5.71
CA LEU A 139 -24.85 23.67 -6.53
C LEU A 139 -25.12 23.22 -7.97
N VAL A 140 -26.16 22.42 -8.20
CA VAL A 140 -26.56 22.03 -9.57
C VAL A 140 -27.14 23.23 -10.32
N ASN A 141 -27.92 24.07 -9.65
CA ASN A 141 -28.57 25.24 -10.25
C ASN A 141 -27.65 26.49 -10.28
N ASN A 142 -26.77 26.63 -9.28
CA ASN A 142 -25.84 27.74 -9.11
C ASN A 142 -24.42 27.22 -8.86
N PRO A 143 -23.76 26.68 -9.89
CA PRO A 143 -22.45 26.01 -9.72
C PRO A 143 -21.34 26.95 -9.21
N ASP A 144 -21.50 28.25 -9.37
CA ASP A 144 -20.51 29.25 -8.93
C ASP A 144 -20.50 29.46 -7.41
N GLN A 145 -21.51 28.98 -6.69
CA GLN A 145 -21.55 29.01 -5.22
C GLN A 145 -20.71 27.91 -4.55
N PHE A 146 -20.05 27.09 -5.35
CA PHE A 146 -19.15 26.06 -4.83
C PHE A 146 -17.96 26.67 -4.12
N ASN A 147 -17.81 26.35 -2.82
CA ASN A 147 -16.65 26.76 -2.04
C ASN A 147 -15.48 25.80 -2.28
N GLN A 148 -14.57 26.24 -3.15
CA GLN A 148 -13.38 25.48 -3.54
C GLN A 148 -12.20 25.64 -2.56
N ASN A 149 -12.34 26.48 -1.53
CA ASN A 149 -11.29 26.73 -0.57
C ASN A 149 -11.26 25.64 0.52
N PHE A 150 -10.08 25.32 0.96
CA PHE A 150 -9.83 24.50 2.15
C PHE A 150 -9.57 25.42 3.34
N LEU A 151 -10.41 25.33 4.37
CA LEU A 151 -10.37 26.15 5.58
C LEU A 151 -10.39 27.67 5.28
N GLY A 152 -10.96 28.06 4.12
CA GLY A 152 -10.97 29.45 3.70
C GLY A 152 -9.62 30.04 3.28
N ILE A 153 -8.53 29.24 3.32
CA ILE A 153 -7.15 29.75 3.13
C ILE A 153 -6.56 29.28 1.81
N ILE A 154 -6.76 27.99 1.44
CA ILE A 154 -6.11 27.37 0.29
C ILE A 154 -7.13 27.10 -0.80
N ASP A 155 -6.96 27.75 -1.94
CA ASP A 155 -7.75 27.46 -3.14
C ASP A 155 -7.30 26.11 -3.74
N LEU A 156 -8.18 25.12 -3.68
CA LEU A 156 -7.91 23.74 -4.11
C LEU A 156 -7.92 23.56 -5.63
N THR A 157 -8.27 24.58 -6.39
CA THR A 157 -8.19 24.57 -7.85
C THR A 157 -6.81 24.94 -8.36
N GLN A 158 -6.00 25.60 -7.52
CA GLN A 158 -4.66 26.05 -7.87
C GLN A 158 -3.67 24.89 -7.97
N HIS A 159 -2.57 25.14 -8.68
CA HIS A 159 -1.43 24.25 -8.81
C HIS A 159 -0.26 24.84 -8.02
N ALA A 160 0.59 23.98 -7.45
CA ALA A 160 1.76 24.46 -6.70
C ALA A 160 2.73 25.25 -7.59
N ILE A 161 2.87 24.83 -8.85
CA ILE A 161 3.62 25.55 -9.88
C ILE A 161 2.68 25.80 -11.06
N SER A 162 2.48 27.05 -11.44
CA SER A 162 1.66 27.49 -12.56
C SER A 162 2.36 28.62 -13.33
N LYS A 163 1.78 29.03 -14.46
CA LYS A 163 2.26 30.20 -15.21
C LYS A 163 2.22 31.50 -14.39
N ASN A 164 1.36 31.54 -13.36
CA ASN A 164 1.17 32.69 -12.48
C ASN A 164 2.14 32.74 -11.31
N GLY A 165 3.04 31.75 -11.18
CA GLY A 165 4.04 31.68 -10.11
C GLY A 165 4.00 30.41 -9.27
N ILE A 166 4.64 30.46 -8.14
CA ILE A 166 4.80 29.34 -7.20
C ILE A 166 4.00 29.64 -5.92
N VAL A 167 3.13 28.70 -5.54
CA VAL A 167 2.38 28.76 -4.28
C VAL A 167 3.11 27.91 -3.24
N ILE A 168 3.88 28.54 -2.37
CA ILE A 168 4.78 27.88 -1.39
C ILE A 168 4.02 26.85 -0.52
N GLY A 169 2.81 27.19 -0.05
CA GLY A 169 1.99 26.28 0.77
C GLY A 169 1.67 24.97 0.04
N LEU A 170 1.41 25.01 -1.25
CA LEU A 170 1.14 23.83 -2.06
C LEU A 170 2.42 23.03 -2.37
N VAL A 171 3.57 23.69 -2.49
CA VAL A 171 4.87 23.00 -2.61
C VAL A 171 5.18 22.23 -1.32
N ILE A 172 4.92 22.84 -0.16
CA ILE A 172 5.07 22.17 1.14
C ILE A 172 4.12 20.96 1.23
N LEU A 173 2.86 21.11 0.82
CA LEU A 173 1.89 19.99 0.79
C LEU A 173 2.39 18.85 -0.10
N ALA A 174 2.93 19.15 -1.29
CA ALA A 174 3.52 18.16 -2.19
C ALA A 174 4.75 17.46 -1.56
N ALA A 175 5.60 18.20 -0.84
CA ALA A 175 6.73 17.64 -0.13
C ALA A 175 6.30 16.69 1.00
N VAL A 176 5.27 17.06 1.77
CA VAL A 176 4.67 16.21 2.80
C VAL A 176 4.08 14.94 2.19
N ALA A 177 3.36 15.05 1.08
CA ALA A 177 2.81 13.90 0.36
C ALA A 177 3.92 12.94 -0.09
N ALA A 178 4.99 13.46 -0.70
CA ALA A 178 6.13 12.68 -1.17
C ALA A 178 6.88 12.01 0.00
N TYR A 179 7.02 12.70 1.13
CA TYR A 179 7.62 12.14 2.34
C TYR A 179 6.78 11.00 2.93
N LEU A 180 5.47 11.18 3.06
CA LEU A 180 4.55 10.14 3.52
C LEU A 180 4.56 8.94 2.57
N GLN A 181 4.62 9.18 1.27
CA GLN A 181 4.76 8.13 0.26
C GLN A 181 6.09 7.38 0.42
N TYR A 182 7.19 8.08 0.72
CA TYR A 182 8.47 7.45 1.03
C TYR A 182 8.37 6.54 2.25
N LEU A 183 7.75 7.00 3.33
CA LEU A 183 7.55 6.20 4.55
C LEU A 183 6.72 4.93 4.25
N THR A 184 5.64 5.06 3.49
CA THR A 184 4.79 3.95 3.06
C THR A 184 5.58 2.96 2.20
N SER A 185 6.35 3.44 1.23
CA SER A 185 7.21 2.61 0.38
C SER A 185 8.29 1.89 1.17
N LYS A 186 8.88 2.55 2.17
CA LYS A 186 9.86 1.94 3.08
C LYS A 186 9.25 0.80 3.91
N GLN A 187 8.00 0.94 4.37
CA GLN A 187 7.29 -0.13 5.06
C GLN A 187 7.08 -1.36 4.16
N LEU A 188 6.90 -1.17 2.86
CA LEU A 188 6.64 -2.23 1.89
C LEU A 188 7.91 -2.78 1.23
N SER A 189 9.03 -2.08 1.34
CA SER A 189 10.29 -2.45 0.69
C SER A 189 10.85 -3.78 1.19
N PRO A 190 11.25 -4.71 0.31
CA PRO A 190 11.97 -5.91 0.71
C PRO A 190 13.31 -5.54 1.35
N GLN A 191 13.62 -6.15 2.48
CA GLN A 191 14.97 -6.07 3.05
C GLN A 191 15.89 -6.97 2.22
N SER A 192 16.71 -6.40 1.35
CA SER A 192 17.75 -7.17 0.68
C SER A 192 19.09 -6.83 1.34
N ASP A 193 19.75 -7.84 1.86
CA ASP A 193 21.06 -7.73 2.52
C ASP A 193 22.22 -7.46 1.53
N SER A 194 21.98 -7.40 0.22
CA SER A 194 23.04 -7.13 -0.72
C SER A 194 23.37 -5.62 -0.74
N ASN A 195 24.50 -5.29 -0.12
CA ASN A 195 25.09 -3.94 -0.18
C ASN A 195 25.80 -3.65 -1.52
N ARG A 196 25.72 -4.55 -2.50
CA ARG A 196 26.38 -4.37 -3.81
C ARG A 196 25.74 -3.22 -4.57
N LYS A 197 26.58 -2.40 -5.18
CA LYS A 197 26.15 -1.27 -6.02
C LYS A 197 25.97 -1.75 -7.45
N LEU A 198 25.03 -1.15 -8.18
CA LEU A 198 24.82 -1.44 -9.61
C LEU A 198 26.12 -1.25 -10.43
N ARG A 199 26.95 -0.26 -10.05
CA ARG A 199 28.23 0.00 -10.70
C ARG A 199 29.19 -1.19 -10.60
N ASP A 200 29.20 -1.88 -9.44
CA ASP A 200 30.10 -3.01 -9.20
C ASP A 200 29.72 -4.20 -10.08
N ILE A 201 28.40 -4.43 -10.27
CA ILE A 201 27.91 -5.49 -11.15
C ILE A 201 28.14 -5.16 -12.63
N LEU A 202 27.95 -3.90 -13.02
CA LEU A 202 28.23 -3.47 -14.38
C LEU A 202 29.73 -3.51 -14.71
N ALA A 203 30.60 -3.23 -13.73
CA ALA A 203 32.04 -3.39 -13.89
C ALA A 203 32.43 -4.86 -14.07
N GLU A 204 31.88 -5.78 -13.26
CA GLU A 204 32.08 -7.22 -13.41
C GLU A 204 31.58 -7.76 -14.77
N ALA A 205 30.48 -7.18 -15.28
CA ALA A 205 29.97 -7.52 -16.62
C ALA A 205 30.89 -7.02 -17.74
N GLY A 206 31.54 -5.86 -17.53
CA GLY A 206 32.56 -5.33 -18.44
C GLY A 206 33.83 -6.19 -18.49
N ASP A 207 34.16 -6.89 -17.39
CA ASP A 207 35.26 -7.84 -17.27
C ASP A 207 34.95 -9.26 -17.80
N GLY A 208 33.87 -9.42 -18.56
CA GLY A 208 33.48 -10.66 -19.21
C GLY A 208 32.75 -11.68 -18.32
N LYS A 209 32.35 -11.28 -17.08
CA LYS A 209 31.45 -12.09 -16.24
C LYS A 209 30.01 -11.80 -16.60
N GLU A 210 29.19 -12.82 -16.81
CA GLU A 210 27.75 -12.64 -17.03
C GLU A 210 27.13 -11.92 -15.82
N ALA A 211 26.61 -10.71 -16.06
CA ALA A 211 25.87 -9.97 -15.02
C ALA A 211 24.64 -10.79 -14.61
N ASP A 212 24.47 -11.09 -13.32
CA ASP A 212 23.24 -11.72 -12.83
C ASP A 212 22.07 -10.74 -13.01
N GLN A 213 21.30 -10.98 -14.10
CA GLN A 213 20.12 -10.20 -14.46
C GLN A 213 19.13 -10.05 -13.26
N ALA A 214 19.12 -11.03 -12.38
CA ALA A 214 18.28 -11.03 -11.20
C ALA A 214 18.78 -10.07 -10.12
N GLU A 215 20.10 -9.94 -9.99
CA GLU A 215 20.73 -8.97 -9.08
C GLU A 215 20.59 -7.54 -9.63
N VAL A 216 20.78 -7.38 -10.94
CA VAL A 216 20.52 -6.10 -11.64
C VAL A 216 19.07 -5.67 -11.41
N ASN A 217 18.08 -6.55 -11.65
CA ASN A 217 16.67 -6.24 -11.46
C ASN A 217 16.33 -5.91 -9.99
N ALA A 218 16.93 -6.61 -9.03
CA ALA A 218 16.72 -6.32 -7.61
C ALA A 218 17.25 -4.93 -7.22
N ILE A 219 18.43 -4.56 -7.73
CA ILE A 219 19.04 -3.24 -7.48
C ILE A 219 18.25 -2.14 -8.20
N MET A 220 17.80 -2.40 -9.44
CA MET A 220 16.95 -1.48 -10.20
C MET A 220 15.64 -1.22 -9.46
N THR A 221 14.94 -2.27 -9.00
CA THR A 221 13.71 -2.14 -8.22
C THR A 221 13.94 -1.34 -6.94
N ARG A 222 15.04 -1.59 -6.24
CA ARG A 222 15.41 -0.85 -5.02
C ARG A 222 15.69 0.62 -5.30
N LYS A 223 16.41 0.93 -6.39
CA LYS A 223 16.65 2.32 -6.82
C LYS A 223 15.36 3.00 -7.23
N MET A 224 14.51 2.31 -8.01
CA MET A 224 13.21 2.83 -8.44
C MET A 224 12.32 3.15 -7.25
N MET A 225 12.26 2.30 -6.22
CA MET A 225 11.50 2.59 -5.00
C MET A 225 12.02 3.79 -4.21
N LYS A 226 13.33 4.05 -4.25
CA LYS A 226 13.91 5.26 -3.63
C LYS A 226 13.66 6.51 -4.46
N PHE A 227 13.62 6.38 -5.78
CA PHE A 227 13.40 7.49 -6.70
C PHE A 227 11.91 7.83 -6.86
N MET A 228 11.03 6.86 -6.67
CA MET A 228 9.56 7.01 -6.83
C MET A 228 8.97 8.18 -6.01
N PRO A 229 9.32 8.40 -4.73
CA PRO A 229 8.84 9.56 -3.97
C PRO A 229 9.25 10.90 -4.56
N VAL A 230 10.47 10.98 -5.10
CA VAL A 230 10.97 12.19 -5.78
C VAL A 230 10.16 12.44 -7.05
N MET A 231 9.92 11.41 -7.84
CA MET A 231 9.08 11.49 -9.04
C MET A 231 7.65 11.91 -8.68
N MET A 232 7.08 11.34 -7.59
CA MET A 232 5.75 11.71 -7.10
C MET A 232 5.68 13.18 -6.66
N PHE A 233 6.73 13.72 -6.04
CA PHE A 233 6.79 15.15 -5.72
C PHE A 233 6.58 16.00 -6.97
N PHE A 234 7.34 15.74 -8.03
CA PHE A 234 7.21 16.49 -9.29
C PHE A 234 5.82 16.30 -9.92
N VAL A 235 5.23 15.13 -9.86
CA VAL A 235 3.87 14.91 -10.36
C VAL A 235 2.87 15.73 -9.56
N ILE A 236 2.94 15.68 -8.22
CA ILE A 236 1.98 16.35 -7.32
C ILE A 236 2.03 17.88 -7.48
N VAL A 237 3.20 18.43 -7.71
CA VAL A 237 3.40 19.89 -7.88
C VAL A 237 2.60 20.44 -9.10
N TYR A 238 2.41 19.63 -10.13
CA TYR A 238 1.63 20.00 -11.33
C TYR A 238 0.16 19.58 -11.26
N LEU A 239 -0.25 18.85 -10.22
CA LEU A 239 -1.67 18.50 -10.03
C LEU A 239 -2.42 19.64 -9.31
N PRO A 240 -3.76 19.76 -9.51
CA PRO A 240 -4.59 20.62 -8.68
C PRO A 240 -4.44 20.32 -7.18
N ALA A 241 -4.49 21.35 -6.35
CA ALA A 241 -4.29 21.23 -4.91
C ALA A 241 -5.27 20.25 -4.24
N ALA A 242 -6.49 20.10 -4.77
CA ALA A 242 -7.44 19.10 -4.32
C ALA A 242 -6.88 17.65 -4.43
N LEU A 243 -6.17 17.36 -5.52
CA LEU A 243 -5.53 16.04 -5.71
C LEU A 243 -4.28 15.90 -4.86
N ALA A 244 -3.51 16.95 -4.67
CA ALA A 244 -2.39 16.95 -3.75
C ALA A 244 -2.85 16.64 -2.31
N LEU A 245 -3.97 17.25 -1.88
CA LEU A 245 -4.60 16.99 -0.59
C LEU A 245 -5.11 15.54 -0.47
N TYR A 246 -5.77 15.04 -1.52
CA TYR A 246 -6.19 13.63 -1.60
C TYR A 246 -5.00 12.67 -1.44
N LEU A 247 -3.92 12.86 -2.21
CA LEU A 247 -2.74 12.00 -2.19
C LEU A 247 -2.01 12.07 -0.84
N THR A 248 -1.94 13.26 -0.23
CA THR A 248 -1.38 13.46 1.11
C THR A 248 -2.17 12.67 2.15
N THR A 249 -3.48 12.86 2.17
CA THR A 249 -4.39 12.16 3.09
C THR A 249 -4.34 10.65 2.88
N ALA A 250 -4.40 10.21 1.61
CA ALA A 250 -4.31 8.78 1.27
C ALA A 250 -2.98 8.15 1.72
N SER A 251 -1.87 8.87 1.59
CA SER A 251 -0.56 8.39 2.04
C SER A 251 -0.45 8.36 3.57
N ALA A 252 -0.99 9.36 4.26
CA ALA A 252 -1.01 9.40 5.73
C ALA A 252 -1.84 8.25 6.32
N VAL A 253 -3.08 8.08 5.83
CA VAL A 253 -3.96 6.98 6.24
C VAL A 253 -3.34 5.63 5.88
N GLY A 254 -2.76 5.51 4.68
CA GLY A 254 -2.08 4.28 4.23
C GLY A 254 -0.90 3.91 5.12
N TYR A 255 -0.09 4.87 5.53
CA TYR A 255 1.01 4.66 6.46
C TYR A 255 0.51 4.12 7.81
N LEU A 256 -0.55 4.73 8.36
CA LEU A 256 -1.18 4.29 9.62
C LEU A 256 -1.79 2.90 9.49
N GLN A 257 -2.50 2.61 8.40
CA GLN A 257 -3.06 1.29 8.12
C GLN A 257 -1.99 0.21 8.09
N ASN A 258 -0.91 0.46 7.34
CA ASN A 258 0.21 -0.47 7.26
C ASN A 258 0.84 -0.71 8.63
N TYR A 259 1.05 0.35 9.41
CA TYR A 259 1.61 0.25 10.76
C TYR A 259 0.74 -0.62 11.68
N ILE A 260 -0.58 -0.38 11.69
CA ILE A 260 -1.53 -1.14 12.52
C ILE A 260 -1.53 -2.62 12.11
N ILE A 261 -1.63 -2.92 10.81
CA ILE A 261 -1.70 -4.29 10.30
C ILE A 261 -0.40 -5.05 10.61
N PHE A 262 0.76 -4.43 10.40
CA PHE A 262 2.05 -5.08 10.71
C PHE A 262 2.24 -5.31 12.21
N LYS A 263 1.74 -4.42 13.06
CA LYS A 263 1.78 -4.57 14.51
C LYS A 263 0.87 -5.72 15.00
N GLN A 264 -0.34 -5.82 14.44
CA GLN A 264 -1.27 -6.93 14.73
C GLN A 264 -0.67 -8.28 14.33
N ASP A 265 -0.15 -8.39 13.12
CA ASP A 265 0.51 -9.61 12.62
C ASP A 265 1.70 -10.05 13.50
N SER A 266 2.48 -9.09 14.01
CA SER A 266 3.61 -9.40 14.89
C SER A 266 3.16 -9.98 16.22
N LYS A 267 2.07 -9.46 16.79
CA LYS A 267 1.46 -9.97 18.02
C LYS A 267 0.89 -11.37 17.83
N GLU A 268 0.11 -11.58 16.76
CA GLU A 268 -0.43 -12.91 16.43
C GLU A 268 0.68 -13.96 16.27
N MET A 269 1.79 -13.60 15.61
CA MET A 269 2.95 -14.48 15.46
C MET A 269 3.64 -14.80 16.79
N GLN A 270 3.77 -13.82 17.69
CA GLN A 270 4.31 -14.05 19.03
C GLN A 270 3.40 -14.97 19.86
N GLU A 271 2.10 -14.73 19.87
CA GLU A 271 1.13 -15.59 20.58
C GLU A 271 1.15 -17.04 20.07
N ILE A 272 1.28 -17.25 18.76
CA ILE A 272 1.41 -18.58 18.16
C ILE A 272 2.74 -19.23 18.58
N ALA A 273 3.85 -18.47 18.59
CA ALA A 273 5.14 -18.95 19.02
C ALA A 273 5.13 -19.34 20.51
N ASP A 274 4.51 -18.51 21.37
CA ASP A 274 4.38 -18.76 22.80
C ASP A 274 3.47 -19.98 23.10
N LYS A 275 2.37 -20.13 22.37
CA LYS A 275 1.51 -21.33 22.44
C LYS A 275 2.26 -22.59 22.02
N LYS A 276 3.08 -22.55 20.96
CA LYS A 276 3.90 -23.67 20.53
C LYS A 276 5.01 -23.99 21.54
N SER A 277 5.66 -22.99 22.12
CA SER A 277 6.70 -23.20 23.14
C SER A 277 6.10 -23.79 24.43
N SER A 278 4.94 -23.30 24.86
CA SER A 278 4.24 -23.85 26.04
C SER A 278 3.72 -25.28 25.83
N GLN A 279 3.29 -25.64 24.61
CA GLN A 279 2.92 -26.99 24.25
C GLN A 279 4.15 -27.94 24.22
N LYS A 280 5.29 -27.46 23.69
CA LYS A 280 6.53 -28.22 23.68
C LYS A 280 7.07 -28.47 25.09
N SER A 281 7.00 -27.48 25.99
CA SER A 281 7.40 -27.60 27.37
C SER A 281 6.49 -28.59 28.14
N LYS A 282 5.18 -28.56 27.95
CA LYS A 282 4.22 -29.49 28.52
C LYS A 282 4.40 -30.92 28.01
N ALA A 283 4.77 -31.10 26.73
CA ALA A 283 5.06 -32.40 26.14
C ALA A 283 6.39 -32.99 26.70
N SER A 284 7.43 -32.17 26.81
CA SER A 284 8.71 -32.53 27.41
C SER A 284 8.54 -32.95 28.88
N THR A 285 7.83 -32.15 29.67
CA THR A 285 7.55 -32.49 31.08
C THR A 285 6.73 -33.78 31.25
N LYS A 286 5.83 -34.10 30.31
CA LYS A 286 5.09 -35.37 30.30
C LYS A 286 6.01 -36.57 29.96
N ILE A 287 6.93 -36.37 29.02
CA ILE A 287 7.92 -37.40 28.64
C ILE A 287 8.87 -37.67 29.80
N ASP A 288 9.41 -36.62 30.43
CA ASP A 288 10.31 -36.75 31.60
C ASP A 288 9.63 -37.46 32.79
N LYS A 289 8.36 -37.15 33.07
CA LYS A 289 7.57 -37.85 34.08
C LYS A 289 7.34 -39.34 33.74
N ARG A 290 7.14 -39.68 32.45
CA ARG A 290 7.00 -41.08 32.00
C ARG A 290 8.34 -41.83 32.09
N VAL A 291 9.42 -41.20 31.70
CA VAL A 291 10.77 -41.78 31.81
C VAL A 291 11.13 -42.02 33.26
N LYS A 292 10.93 -41.07 34.18
CA LYS A 292 11.14 -41.26 35.63
C LYS A 292 10.33 -42.44 36.18
N LYS A 293 9.01 -42.49 35.88
CA LYS A 293 8.16 -43.62 36.31
C LYS A 293 8.62 -44.96 35.77
N ALA A 294 9.08 -45.02 34.50
CA ALA A 294 9.59 -46.25 33.91
C ALA A 294 10.93 -46.69 34.56
N THR A 295 11.80 -45.75 34.93
CA THR A 295 13.07 -46.00 35.59
C THR A 295 12.85 -46.49 37.02
N GLU A 296 11.94 -45.87 37.78
CA GLU A 296 11.55 -46.29 39.14
C GLU A 296 10.95 -47.71 39.16
N ALA A 297 10.04 -48.03 38.20
CA ALA A 297 9.46 -49.36 38.06
C ALA A 297 10.52 -50.43 37.73
N ARG A 298 11.54 -50.07 36.96
CA ARG A 298 12.64 -51.01 36.62
C ARG A 298 13.56 -51.27 37.81
N VAL A 299 13.87 -50.28 38.63
CA VAL A 299 14.64 -50.38 39.85
C VAL A 299 13.92 -51.26 40.91
N THR A 300 12.61 -51.07 41.10
CA THR A 300 11.80 -51.84 42.02
C THR A 300 11.73 -53.34 41.63
N ARG A 301 11.70 -53.65 40.33
CA ARG A 301 11.66 -55.03 39.83
C ARG A 301 12.98 -55.73 39.95
N ILE A 302 14.10 -55.02 39.98
CA ILE A 302 15.44 -55.62 40.24
C ILE A 302 15.62 -55.92 41.72
N LYS A 303 15.12 -55.07 42.64
CA LYS A 303 15.21 -55.34 44.12
C LYS A 303 14.29 -56.47 44.65
N ALA A 304 13.25 -56.80 43.85
CA ALA A 304 12.35 -57.92 44.24
C ALA A 304 12.82 -59.30 43.76
N LYS A 305 14.05 -59.41 43.18
CA LYS A 305 14.62 -60.67 42.68
C LYS A 305 15.85 -61.18 43.46
N ASP A 306 16.28 -60.45 44.51
CA ASP A 306 17.23 -60.78 45.47
C ASP A 306 16.50 -61.16 46.79
#